data_6d43d7264ada0206349bd01d544dc83f
#
_entry.id   6d43d7264ada0206349bd01d544dc83f
#
_cell.length_a   1.000
_cell.length_b   1.000
_cell.length_c   1.000
_cell.angle_alpha   90.00
_cell.angle_beta   90.00
_cell.angle_gamma   90.00
#
_symmetry.space_group_name_H-M   'P 1'
#
loop_
_entity.id
_entity.type
_entity.pdbx_description
1 polymer ?
#
loop_
_entity_poly.entity_id
_entity_poly.type
_entity_poly.pdbx_seq_one_letter_code
_entity_poly.pdbx_strand_id
1 'polypeptide(L)'
;MKKTTAVIMIAILLFSLVPTVSAAGTDYTVVIRGGQTSACMETVDGESLLKVDVYFSGITDDKLLTALSFDLTFDAGKLEYITNSQERGVTTIYSVDKNGTKVSDVSILVNDAKAEQGTLRLVLASDYGCKIKSNQPLISLYFYLANGMSAGTKLSFSVGGEIEAESVKRTAQNGSGTYTKRTVGSNLTAYTLSTATPAGTAITGEITFNASDVQYKGSTAYVVYNGKAQTPRVTVKNKANGKTVDPKYYSVSYANNTAAGTASVTVTFRRGYTGTCEGMFKIYLPATTATYVKNVESGVKVSWKKVAGAKGYVIYRRAWNLVSSGWTTFERWNNTTATEWIDTTVYAGTRYQYGIKAYPKDPMDNYNLGLVGPLKTTVRITTRKLNSVTAGSRRMTIKWSGSTVFTGYQVQYAEDAAFTKNAAALKIADPKTYETTVKSLTSGRTYYVRVRSYHEFEGMTYFGEWSNVLSCKVK
;
A
#
# COMPACT_ATOMS: atom_id res chain seq x y z
N MET A 1 -13.79 13.24 -16.58
CA MET A 1 -12.89 13.24 -15.41
C MET A 1 -11.69 14.20 -15.47
N LYS A 2 -11.31 14.80 -16.60
CA LYS A 2 -10.15 15.75 -16.68
C LYS A 2 -10.50 17.24 -16.50
N LYS A 3 -11.79 17.63 -16.50
CA LYS A 3 -12.21 19.04 -16.34
C LYS A 3 -12.45 19.46 -14.88
N THR A 4 -12.70 18.54 -13.96
CA THR A 4 -13.03 18.82 -12.55
C THR A 4 -11.78 19.20 -11.73
N THR A 5 -10.60 18.65 -12.07
CA THR A 5 -9.35 18.92 -11.35
C THR A 5 -8.80 20.34 -11.62
N ALA A 6 -9.07 20.89 -12.80
CA ALA A 6 -8.60 22.24 -13.17
C ALA A 6 -9.35 23.36 -12.42
N VAL A 7 -10.67 23.18 -12.17
CA VAL A 7 -11.49 24.17 -11.46
C VAL A 7 -11.10 24.28 -9.99
N ILE A 8 -10.76 23.14 -9.35
CA ILE A 8 -10.31 23.14 -7.94
C ILE A 8 -8.94 23.83 -7.78
N MET A 9 -8.03 23.68 -8.73
CA MET A 9 -6.72 24.34 -8.69
C MET A 9 -6.80 25.87 -8.86
N ILE A 10 -7.73 26.36 -9.69
CA ILE A 10 -7.88 27.81 -9.93
C ILE A 10 -8.51 28.50 -8.71
N ALA A 11 -9.46 27.87 -8.01
CA ALA A 11 -10.07 28.42 -6.79
C ALA A 11 -9.05 28.57 -5.64
N ILE A 12 -8.10 27.63 -5.51
CA ILE A 12 -7.07 27.66 -4.45
C ILE A 12 -6.01 28.75 -4.70
N LEU A 13 -5.68 29.06 -5.96
CA LEU A 13 -4.65 30.05 -6.31
C LEU A 13 -5.10 31.52 -6.20
N LEU A 14 -6.42 31.80 -6.27
CA LEU A 14 -6.96 33.16 -6.21
C LEU A 14 -7.03 33.75 -4.79
N PHE A 15 -6.97 32.90 -3.76
CA PHE A 15 -7.16 33.33 -2.36
C PHE A 15 -5.89 33.72 -1.59
N SER A 16 -4.70 33.62 -2.17
CA SER A 16 -3.44 33.79 -1.43
C SER A 16 -2.91 35.23 -1.30
N LEU A 17 -3.62 36.26 -1.78
CA LEU A 17 -3.03 37.59 -1.97
C LEU A 17 -3.88 38.80 -1.50
N VAL A 18 -4.64 38.79 -0.39
CA VAL A 18 -5.30 40.01 0.10
C VAL A 18 -5.26 40.15 1.62
N PRO A 19 -4.95 41.34 2.18
CA PRO A 19 -4.87 41.57 3.62
C PRO A 19 -6.27 41.66 4.28
N THR A 20 -6.32 41.28 5.57
CA THR A 20 -7.51 41.31 6.44
C THR A 20 -8.06 42.71 6.67
N VAL A 21 -9.36 42.91 6.54
CA VAL A 21 -10.11 44.09 6.97
C VAL A 21 -11.14 43.75 8.03
N SER A 22 -11.25 44.66 9.01
CA SER A 22 -12.00 44.67 10.22
C SER A 22 -13.53 44.54 10.06
N ALA A 23 -14.16 43.96 11.09
CA ALA A 23 -15.57 43.65 11.19
C ALA A 23 -16.49 44.90 11.14
N ALA A 24 -17.37 44.91 10.15
CA ALA A 24 -18.64 45.63 10.17
C ALA A 24 -19.65 44.70 9.51
N GLY A 25 -20.77 44.42 10.14
CA GLY A 25 -21.94 43.64 9.73
C GLY A 25 -21.72 42.48 8.71
N THR A 26 -22.38 41.37 8.87
CA THR A 26 -22.28 40.27 7.90
C THR A 26 -22.88 40.64 6.56
N ASP A 27 -22.12 40.53 5.47
CA ASP A 27 -22.59 40.80 4.11
C ASP A 27 -23.51 39.68 3.59
N TYR A 28 -23.18 38.44 3.94
CA TYR A 28 -23.90 37.25 3.56
C TYR A 28 -24.26 36.40 4.79
N THR A 29 -25.29 35.58 4.66
CA THR A 29 -25.71 34.70 5.75
C THR A 29 -26.08 33.33 5.20
N VAL A 30 -25.46 32.27 5.75
CA VAL A 30 -25.89 30.89 5.57
C VAL A 30 -27.07 30.62 6.49
N VAL A 31 -28.19 30.13 5.95
CA VAL A 31 -29.40 29.89 6.70
C VAL A 31 -29.84 28.44 6.56
N ILE A 32 -30.08 27.76 7.68
CA ILE A 32 -30.82 26.51 7.76
C ILE A 32 -32.07 26.73 8.59
N ARG A 33 -33.23 26.47 7.98
CA ARG A 33 -34.55 26.59 8.63
C ARG A 33 -34.96 25.21 9.12
N GLY A 34 -34.57 24.88 10.34
CA GLY A 34 -34.99 23.65 11.00
C GLY A 34 -36.51 23.62 11.26
N GLY A 35 -36.98 22.51 11.78
CA GLY A 35 -38.38 22.27 12.05
C GLY A 35 -38.62 20.84 12.50
N GLN A 36 -39.87 20.39 12.46
CA GLN A 36 -40.19 18.99 12.69
C GLN A 36 -39.75 18.17 11.52
N THR A 37 -39.07 17.03 11.75
CA THR A 37 -38.53 16.19 10.64
C THR A 37 -39.66 15.65 9.76
N SER A 38 -40.84 15.40 10.28
CA SER A 38 -41.99 14.93 9.49
C SER A 38 -42.37 15.86 8.32
N ALA A 39 -42.04 17.14 8.39
CA ALA A 39 -42.28 18.13 7.34
C ALA A 39 -41.12 18.18 6.31
N CYS A 40 -39.98 17.53 6.60
CA CYS A 40 -38.74 17.64 5.85
C CYS A 40 -38.23 16.26 5.33
N MET A 41 -39.03 15.19 5.56
CA MET A 41 -38.68 13.86 5.00
C MET A 41 -39.10 13.77 3.54
N GLU A 42 -38.20 13.30 2.71
CA GLU A 42 -38.49 12.98 1.31
C GLU A 42 -38.15 11.52 0.99
N THR A 43 -38.93 10.90 0.11
CA THR A 43 -38.62 9.56 -0.41
C THR A 43 -37.73 9.70 -1.63
N VAL A 44 -36.53 9.15 -1.55
CA VAL A 44 -35.49 9.20 -2.58
C VAL A 44 -35.04 7.77 -2.84
N ASP A 45 -35.24 7.28 -4.08
CA ASP A 45 -34.90 5.91 -4.49
C ASP A 45 -35.49 4.83 -3.56
N GLY A 46 -36.71 5.08 -3.02
CA GLY A 46 -37.41 4.20 -2.11
C GLY A 46 -36.97 4.31 -0.63
N GLU A 47 -36.02 5.17 -0.33
CA GLU A 47 -35.50 5.43 1.03
C GLU A 47 -36.10 6.74 1.58
N SER A 48 -36.44 6.77 2.87
CA SER A 48 -36.94 7.99 3.55
C SER A 48 -35.77 8.78 4.12
N LEU A 49 -35.49 9.95 3.57
CA LEU A 49 -34.34 10.78 3.89
C LEU A 49 -34.79 12.12 4.50
N LEU A 50 -34.03 12.66 5.47
CA LEU A 50 -34.17 14.04 5.91
C LEU A 50 -33.53 14.94 4.84
N LYS A 51 -34.36 15.84 4.27
CA LYS A 51 -33.91 16.93 3.43
C LYS A 51 -33.52 18.14 4.26
N VAL A 52 -32.32 18.63 4.04
CA VAL A 52 -31.79 19.83 4.69
C VAL A 52 -31.49 20.87 3.60
N ASP A 53 -32.36 21.90 3.58
CA ASP A 53 -32.19 23.01 2.66
C ASP A 53 -31.24 24.07 3.24
N VAL A 54 -30.13 24.29 2.56
CA VAL A 54 -29.16 25.34 2.90
C VAL A 54 -29.47 26.57 2.05
N TYR A 55 -29.93 27.63 2.66
CA TYR A 55 -30.17 28.91 2.00
C TYR A 55 -28.97 29.83 2.18
N PHE A 56 -28.80 30.77 1.24
CA PHE A 56 -27.81 31.81 1.31
C PHE A 56 -28.43 33.15 0.98
N SER A 57 -28.30 34.11 1.85
CA SER A 57 -28.93 35.44 1.74
C SER A 57 -27.90 36.56 1.72
N GLY A 58 -28.30 37.73 1.24
CA GLY A 58 -27.43 38.92 1.10
C GLY A 58 -26.94 39.19 -0.32
N ILE A 59 -27.25 38.33 -1.30
CA ILE A 59 -26.88 38.54 -2.70
C ILE A 59 -27.79 39.65 -3.28
N THR A 60 -27.14 40.69 -3.81
CA THR A 60 -27.83 41.83 -4.48
C THR A 60 -27.12 42.10 -5.81
N ASP A 61 -27.67 42.99 -6.66
CA ASP A 61 -27.07 43.28 -7.97
C ASP A 61 -25.70 43.94 -7.88
N ASP A 62 -25.38 44.60 -6.77
CA ASP A 62 -24.07 45.19 -6.48
C ASP A 62 -23.16 44.28 -5.63
N LYS A 63 -23.67 43.12 -5.22
CA LYS A 63 -22.96 42.10 -4.46
C LYS A 63 -23.25 40.68 -5.03
N LEU A 64 -23.00 40.47 -6.31
CA LEU A 64 -23.16 39.16 -6.96
C LEU A 64 -22.08 38.20 -6.44
N LEU A 65 -22.46 36.99 -6.06
CA LEU A 65 -21.57 35.99 -5.49
C LEU A 65 -20.63 35.42 -6.56
N THR A 66 -19.30 35.52 -6.38
CA THR A 66 -18.30 34.95 -7.29
C THR A 66 -17.58 33.76 -6.69
N ALA A 67 -17.36 33.78 -5.38
CA ALA A 67 -16.76 32.65 -4.67
C ALA A 67 -17.43 32.47 -3.31
N LEU A 68 -17.57 31.22 -2.89
CA LEU A 68 -18.04 30.83 -1.57
C LEU A 68 -17.40 29.51 -1.18
N SER A 69 -16.82 29.44 0.02
CA SER A 69 -16.47 28.16 0.62
C SER A 69 -16.66 28.17 2.13
N PHE A 70 -17.20 27.09 2.68
CA PHE A 70 -17.36 26.87 4.10
C PHE A 70 -17.53 25.39 4.43
N ASP A 71 -17.27 25.02 5.68
CA ASP A 71 -17.58 23.70 6.19
C ASP A 71 -18.97 23.73 6.87
N LEU A 72 -19.82 22.79 6.49
CA LEU A 72 -21.05 22.47 7.19
C LEU A 72 -20.80 21.24 8.05
N THR A 73 -20.95 21.38 9.39
CA THR A 73 -20.74 20.28 10.32
C THR A 73 -22.06 19.82 10.94
N PHE A 74 -22.14 18.53 11.24
CA PHE A 74 -23.30 17.87 11.81
C PHE A 74 -22.86 16.68 12.70
N ASP A 75 -23.76 16.17 13.53
CA ASP A 75 -23.52 14.98 14.35
C ASP A 75 -23.59 13.69 13.49
N ALA A 76 -22.46 13.14 13.13
CA ALA A 76 -22.37 11.90 12.34
C ALA A 76 -22.91 10.66 13.08
N GLY A 77 -23.08 10.72 14.39
CA GLY A 77 -23.78 9.70 15.17
C GLY A 77 -25.30 9.73 15.01
N LYS A 78 -25.87 10.83 14.48
CA LYS A 78 -27.30 11.01 14.25
C LYS A 78 -27.70 11.09 12.79
N LEU A 79 -26.79 11.56 11.94
CA LEU A 79 -27.04 11.85 10.53
C LEU A 79 -25.95 11.20 9.66
N GLU A 80 -26.36 10.56 8.58
CA GLU A 80 -25.45 10.05 7.55
C GLU A 80 -25.76 10.76 6.23
N TYR A 81 -24.81 11.55 5.72
CA TYR A 81 -24.94 12.24 4.44
C TYR A 81 -24.99 11.25 3.26
N ILE A 82 -25.87 11.51 2.29
CA ILE A 82 -26.08 10.64 1.14
C ILE A 82 -25.82 11.35 -0.18
N THR A 83 -26.45 12.51 -0.38
CA THR A 83 -26.39 13.21 -1.66
C THR A 83 -26.88 14.65 -1.53
N ASN A 84 -26.78 15.41 -2.60
CA ASN A 84 -27.25 16.78 -2.70
C ASN A 84 -28.09 17.02 -3.96
N SER A 85 -28.78 18.16 -4.01
CA SER A 85 -29.67 18.51 -5.13
C SER A 85 -28.95 18.66 -6.46
N GLN A 86 -27.66 18.99 -6.48
CA GLN A 86 -26.89 19.14 -7.73
C GLN A 86 -26.61 17.77 -8.37
N GLU A 87 -26.28 16.77 -7.57
CA GLU A 87 -26.13 15.38 -8.04
C GLU A 87 -27.43 14.82 -8.59
N ARG A 88 -28.55 15.37 -8.17
CA ARG A 88 -29.89 15.01 -8.66
C ARG A 88 -30.37 15.85 -9.84
N GLY A 89 -29.51 16.69 -10.43
CA GLY A 89 -29.85 17.54 -11.59
C GLY A 89 -30.67 18.78 -11.27
N VAL A 90 -30.82 19.17 -10.00
CA VAL A 90 -31.53 20.40 -9.59
C VAL A 90 -30.56 21.55 -9.48
N THR A 91 -30.62 22.52 -10.40
CA THR A 91 -29.80 23.73 -10.39
C THR A 91 -30.60 24.94 -9.94
N THR A 92 -30.18 25.56 -8.84
CA THR A 92 -30.83 26.75 -8.25
C THR A 92 -30.01 28.01 -8.43
N ILE A 93 -28.74 27.88 -8.84
CA ILE A 93 -27.76 28.96 -8.98
C ILE A 93 -27.54 29.23 -10.47
N TYR A 94 -27.43 30.51 -10.83
CA TYR A 94 -27.11 30.91 -12.19
C TYR A 94 -26.24 32.17 -12.18
N SER A 95 -25.34 32.24 -13.16
CA SER A 95 -24.54 33.44 -13.41
C SER A 95 -25.33 34.46 -14.21
N VAL A 96 -25.01 35.74 -14.02
CA VAL A 96 -25.65 36.85 -14.72
C VAL A 96 -24.61 37.79 -15.34
N ASP A 97 -24.99 38.41 -16.47
CA ASP A 97 -24.23 39.51 -17.07
C ASP A 97 -24.42 40.81 -16.33
N LYS A 98 -23.83 41.93 -16.85
CA LYS A 98 -23.96 43.25 -16.24
C LYS A 98 -25.40 43.81 -16.22
N ASN A 99 -26.29 43.31 -17.07
CA ASN A 99 -27.68 43.69 -17.16
C ASN A 99 -28.60 42.81 -16.29
N GLY A 100 -28.04 41.82 -15.60
CA GLY A 100 -28.77 40.86 -14.79
C GLY A 100 -29.37 39.72 -15.61
N THR A 101 -29.01 39.58 -16.89
CA THR A 101 -29.47 38.48 -17.74
C THR A 101 -28.73 37.21 -17.42
N LYS A 102 -29.45 36.08 -17.31
CA LYS A 102 -28.85 34.76 -17.06
C LYS A 102 -27.88 34.38 -18.18
N VAL A 103 -26.65 34.02 -17.81
CA VAL A 103 -25.59 33.55 -18.74
C VAL A 103 -25.52 32.03 -18.71
N SER A 104 -25.40 31.41 -17.55
CA SER A 104 -25.27 29.96 -17.39
C SER A 104 -25.79 29.49 -16.04
N ASP A 105 -26.08 28.18 -15.93
CA ASP A 105 -26.26 27.55 -14.64
C ASP A 105 -24.91 27.34 -13.95
N VAL A 106 -24.87 27.44 -12.63
CA VAL A 106 -23.68 27.29 -11.80
C VAL A 106 -23.94 26.24 -10.75
N SER A 107 -22.98 25.35 -10.53
CA SER A 107 -23.05 24.31 -9.51
C SER A 107 -22.24 24.68 -8.29
N ILE A 108 -22.74 24.29 -7.11
CA ILE A 108 -21.98 24.22 -5.88
C ILE A 108 -21.43 22.80 -5.73
N LEU A 109 -20.15 22.68 -5.43
CA LEU A 109 -19.50 21.40 -5.19
C LEU A 109 -19.56 21.06 -3.71
N VAL A 110 -19.89 19.81 -3.40
CA VAL A 110 -19.80 19.23 -2.05
C VAL A 110 -18.64 18.26 -2.02
N ASN A 111 -17.66 18.55 -1.18
CA ASN A 111 -16.60 17.60 -0.86
C ASN A 111 -17.05 16.85 0.41
N ASP A 112 -17.36 15.58 0.25
CA ASP A 112 -17.87 14.67 1.26
C ASP A 112 -16.80 13.74 1.86
N ALA A 113 -15.52 13.96 1.54
CA ALA A 113 -14.41 13.11 2.02
C ALA A 113 -14.34 12.99 3.56
N LYS A 114 -14.97 13.92 4.29
CA LYS A 114 -15.12 13.93 5.75
C LYS A 114 -16.56 13.75 6.22
N ALA A 115 -17.45 13.29 5.37
CA ALA A 115 -18.88 13.12 5.73
C ALA A 115 -19.08 12.14 6.91
N GLU A 116 -18.29 11.06 6.95
CA GLU A 116 -18.31 10.09 8.06
C GLU A 116 -17.83 10.69 9.40
N GLN A 117 -17.11 11.81 9.37
CA GLN A 117 -16.73 12.59 10.54
C GLN A 117 -17.68 13.77 10.80
N GLY A 118 -18.78 13.87 10.06
CA GLY A 118 -19.78 14.91 10.21
C GLY A 118 -19.39 16.26 9.60
N THR A 119 -18.58 16.29 8.55
CA THR A 119 -18.17 17.53 7.88
C THR A 119 -18.30 17.41 6.36
N LEU A 120 -18.97 18.41 5.77
CA LEU A 120 -19.08 18.62 4.33
C LEU A 120 -18.44 19.97 3.98
N ARG A 121 -17.54 20.02 3.01
CA ARG A 121 -17.00 21.27 2.46
C ARG A 121 -17.82 21.66 1.23
N LEU A 122 -18.47 22.82 1.29
CA LEU A 122 -19.24 23.39 0.19
C LEU A 122 -18.37 24.45 -0.51
N VAL A 123 -18.30 24.37 -1.85
CA VAL A 123 -17.47 25.29 -2.65
C VAL A 123 -18.23 25.72 -3.91
N LEU A 124 -18.24 27.01 -4.16
CA LEU A 124 -18.77 27.64 -5.35
C LEU A 124 -17.74 28.61 -5.93
N ALA A 125 -17.58 28.61 -7.24
CA ALA A 125 -16.80 29.62 -7.97
C ALA A 125 -17.50 29.96 -9.29
N SER A 126 -17.50 31.21 -9.66
CA SER A 126 -18.08 31.70 -10.94
C SER A 126 -17.39 32.96 -11.42
N ASP A 127 -17.01 32.98 -12.67
CA ASP A 127 -16.34 34.14 -13.32
C ASP A 127 -17.29 35.32 -13.50
N TYR A 128 -18.59 35.11 -13.53
CA TYR A 128 -19.59 36.13 -13.87
C TYR A 128 -20.39 36.68 -12.70
N GLY A 129 -20.25 36.12 -11.50
CA GLY A 129 -21.12 36.45 -10.37
C GLY A 129 -22.51 35.79 -10.48
N CYS A 130 -23.00 35.27 -9.37
CA CYS A 130 -24.18 34.43 -9.32
C CYS A 130 -25.33 35.04 -8.55
N LYS A 131 -26.52 34.65 -8.96
CA LYS A 131 -27.78 34.76 -8.21
C LYS A 131 -28.33 33.36 -7.91
N ILE A 132 -29.17 33.28 -6.88
CA ILE A 132 -29.96 32.09 -6.57
C ILE A 132 -31.39 32.36 -7.05
N LYS A 133 -32.07 31.37 -7.61
CA LYS A 133 -33.48 31.47 -7.98
C LYS A 133 -34.28 31.84 -6.73
N SER A 134 -35.25 32.78 -6.92
CA SER A 134 -36.06 33.31 -5.80
C SER A 134 -36.70 32.18 -4.98
N ASN A 135 -36.62 32.30 -3.66
CA ASN A 135 -37.15 31.34 -2.69
C ASN A 135 -36.62 29.91 -2.80
N GLN A 136 -35.49 29.70 -3.50
CA GLN A 136 -34.86 28.41 -3.56
C GLN A 136 -33.64 28.32 -2.63
N PRO A 137 -33.31 27.13 -2.11
CA PRO A 137 -32.09 26.94 -1.37
C PRO A 137 -30.86 27.06 -2.27
N LEU A 138 -29.72 27.42 -1.72
CA LEU A 138 -28.42 27.30 -2.37
C LEU A 138 -28.16 25.84 -2.80
N ILE A 139 -28.48 24.92 -1.90
CA ILE A 139 -28.38 23.46 -2.12
C ILE A 139 -29.29 22.73 -1.14
N SER A 140 -29.82 21.57 -1.53
CA SER A 140 -30.51 20.63 -0.65
C SER A 140 -29.63 19.40 -0.41
N LEU A 141 -29.39 19.09 0.86
CA LEU A 141 -28.60 17.95 1.31
C LEU A 141 -29.53 16.88 1.88
N TYR A 142 -29.19 15.61 1.67
CA TYR A 142 -30.03 14.49 2.08
C TYR A 142 -29.29 13.59 3.08
N PHE A 143 -29.97 13.20 4.16
CA PHE A 143 -29.38 12.43 5.24
C PHE A 143 -30.26 11.27 5.65
N TYR A 144 -29.65 10.11 5.93
CA TYR A 144 -30.29 9.09 6.75
C TYR A 144 -30.28 9.52 8.22
N LEU A 145 -31.35 9.15 8.91
CA LEU A 145 -31.44 9.26 10.37
C LEU A 145 -30.87 8.00 11.03
N ALA A 146 -30.09 8.16 12.10
CA ALA A 146 -29.58 7.02 12.86
C ALA A 146 -30.72 6.22 13.50
N ASN A 147 -30.48 4.91 13.71
CA ASN A 147 -31.42 4.03 14.40
C ASN A 147 -31.54 4.36 15.89
N GLY A 148 -32.70 4.09 16.50
CA GLY A 148 -32.90 4.12 17.95
C GLY A 148 -32.91 5.52 18.59
N MET A 149 -33.02 6.59 17.82
CA MET A 149 -33.17 7.93 18.38
C MET A 149 -34.60 8.18 18.93
N SER A 150 -34.67 8.85 20.06
CA SER A 150 -35.98 9.24 20.69
C SER A 150 -36.61 10.43 19.98
N ALA A 151 -37.94 10.48 19.94
CA ALA A 151 -38.64 11.67 19.52
C ALA A 151 -38.18 12.89 20.34
N GLY A 152 -38.17 14.08 19.73
CA GLY A 152 -37.65 15.30 20.33
C GLY A 152 -36.15 15.50 20.21
N THR A 153 -35.40 14.49 19.74
CA THR A 153 -33.95 14.63 19.50
C THR A 153 -33.66 15.80 18.56
N LYS A 154 -32.68 16.64 18.93
CA LYS A 154 -32.25 17.78 18.13
C LYS A 154 -31.16 17.34 17.15
N LEU A 155 -31.32 17.72 15.87
CA LEU A 155 -30.40 17.53 14.76
C LEU A 155 -29.87 18.91 14.36
N SER A 156 -28.70 19.25 14.87
CA SER A 156 -28.09 20.57 14.70
C SER A 156 -27.03 20.58 13.65
N PHE A 157 -26.85 21.72 13.00
CA PHE A 157 -25.79 22.00 12.03
C PHE A 157 -25.00 23.22 12.53
N SER A 158 -23.72 23.30 12.15
CA SER A 158 -22.92 24.50 12.34
C SER A 158 -22.12 24.81 11.09
N VAL A 159 -21.79 26.08 10.91
CA VAL A 159 -20.90 26.57 9.82
C VAL A 159 -19.58 26.91 10.44
N GLY A 160 -18.50 26.42 9.83
CA GLY A 160 -17.15 26.60 10.35
C GLY A 160 -16.09 26.41 9.28
N GLY A 161 -14.88 26.07 9.74
CA GLY A 161 -13.71 25.97 8.88
C GLY A 161 -13.22 27.34 8.40
N GLU A 162 -12.44 27.33 7.34
CA GLU A 162 -12.04 28.56 6.65
C GLU A 162 -13.21 29.02 5.77
N ILE A 163 -13.91 30.08 6.23
CA ILE A 163 -15.06 30.64 5.52
C ILE A 163 -14.56 31.73 4.60
N GLU A 164 -14.80 31.57 3.31
CA GLU A 164 -14.45 32.57 2.30
C GLU A 164 -15.65 32.90 1.42
N ALA A 165 -15.85 34.17 1.16
CA ALA A 165 -16.82 34.65 0.19
C ALA A 165 -16.28 35.87 -0.55
N GLU A 166 -16.57 35.94 -1.83
CA GLU A 166 -16.23 37.06 -2.68
C GLU A 166 -17.44 37.49 -3.52
N SER A 167 -17.57 38.78 -3.72
CA SER A 167 -18.59 39.34 -4.60
C SER A 167 -17.99 40.16 -5.71
N VAL A 168 -18.74 40.35 -6.79
CA VAL A 168 -18.41 41.29 -7.87
C VAL A 168 -19.54 42.28 -8.06
N LYS A 169 -19.19 43.56 -8.26
CA LYS A 169 -20.02 44.60 -8.88
C LYS A 169 -19.60 44.75 -10.33
N ARG A 170 -20.45 44.36 -11.25
CA ARG A 170 -20.13 44.38 -12.69
C ARG A 170 -20.05 45.77 -13.25
N THR A 171 -19.00 46.06 -14.05
CA THR A 171 -18.78 47.35 -14.74
C THR A 171 -18.82 47.22 -16.24
N ALA A 172 -18.63 45.99 -16.80
CA ALA A 172 -18.63 45.74 -18.23
C ALA A 172 -19.23 44.38 -18.58
N GLN A 173 -19.59 44.17 -19.86
CA GLN A 173 -20.21 42.92 -20.35
C GLN A 173 -19.25 41.73 -20.38
N ASN A 174 -17.97 41.96 -20.53
CA ASN A 174 -16.92 40.92 -20.64
C ASN A 174 -16.50 40.31 -19.31
N GLY A 175 -17.29 40.47 -18.25
CA GLY A 175 -16.96 39.95 -16.94
C GLY A 175 -16.17 40.90 -16.05
N SER A 176 -15.70 42.07 -16.56
CA SER A 176 -14.99 43.02 -15.74
C SER A 176 -15.88 43.60 -14.61
N GLY A 177 -15.29 43.84 -13.46
CA GLY A 177 -15.98 44.35 -12.28
C GLY A 177 -15.05 44.57 -11.10
N THR A 178 -15.58 45.14 -10.03
CA THR A 178 -14.86 45.28 -8.75
C THR A 178 -15.17 44.09 -7.87
N TYR A 179 -14.15 43.33 -7.54
CA TYR A 179 -14.22 42.18 -6.64
C TYR A 179 -13.98 42.63 -5.20
N THR A 180 -14.73 42.06 -4.27
CA THR A 180 -14.64 42.41 -2.86
C THR A 180 -14.82 41.17 -1.99
N LYS A 181 -13.90 40.94 -1.07
CA LYS A 181 -14.09 39.92 -0.02
C LYS A 181 -15.28 40.31 0.87
N ARG A 182 -16.04 39.33 1.28
CA ARG A 182 -17.28 39.48 2.05
C ARG A 182 -17.24 38.67 3.33
N THR A 183 -17.90 39.20 4.35
CA THR A 183 -18.13 38.48 5.62
C THR A 183 -19.35 37.59 5.49
N VAL A 184 -19.29 36.39 6.10
CA VAL A 184 -20.39 35.43 6.13
C VAL A 184 -20.76 35.10 7.55
N GLY A 185 -22.04 35.36 7.89
CA GLY A 185 -22.67 34.93 9.14
C GLY A 185 -23.47 33.65 8.93
N SER A 186 -24.04 33.11 10.00
CA SER A 186 -24.95 31.97 9.95
C SER A 186 -26.18 32.16 10.82
N ASN A 187 -27.33 31.68 10.34
CA ASN A 187 -28.59 31.59 11.09
C ASN A 187 -29.12 30.18 10.92
N LEU A 188 -28.85 29.32 11.91
CA LEU A 188 -29.07 27.88 11.82
C LEU A 188 -30.07 27.47 12.93
N THR A 189 -31.23 26.97 12.51
CA THR A 189 -32.20 26.36 13.40
C THR A 189 -32.11 24.82 13.29
N ALA A 190 -32.08 24.16 14.44
CA ALA A 190 -32.03 22.68 14.46
C ALA A 190 -33.37 22.07 14.03
N TYR A 191 -33.29 20.90 13.41
CA TYR A 191 -34.45 20.05 13.21
C TYR A 191 -34.76 19.32 14.52
N THR A 192 -36.05 19.01 14.72
CA THR A 192 -36.52 18.21 15.87
C THR A 192 -37.12 16.92 15.34
N LEU A 193 -36.66 15.81 15.83
CA LEU A 193 -37.16 14.49 15.43
C LEU A 193 -38.61 14.33 15.86
N SER A 194 -39.52 14.18 14.90
CA SER A 194 -40.99 14.13 15.16
C SER A 194 -41.40 12.83 15.84
N THR A 195 -40.82 11.72 15.41
CA THR A 195 -41.08 10.38 15.93
C THR A 195 -39.75 9.65 16.15
N ALA A 196 -39.73 8.76 17.14
CA ALA A 196 -38.53 7.91 17.35
C ALA A 196 -38.17 7.12 16.10
N THR A 197 -36.88 7.02 15.82
CA THR A 197 -36.44 6.13 14.74
C THR A 197 -36.45 4.66 15.21
N PRO A 198 -36.69 3.66 14.31
CA PRO A 198 -36.64 2.26 14.69
C PRO A 198 -35.29 1.89 15.32
N ALA A 199 -35.31 0.98 16.30
CA ALA A 199 -34.10 0.48 16.93
C ALA A 199 -33.18 -0.28 15.95
N GLY A 200 -33.71 -0.71 14.82
CA GLY A 200 -33.04 -1.52 13.82
C GLY A 200 -33.09 -3.01 14.13
N THR A 201 -32.95 -3.83 13.09
CA THR A 201 -32.90 -5.29 13.19
C THR A 201 -31.48 -5.75 13.42
N ALA A 202 -31.24 -6.52 14.49
CA ALA A 202 -29.92 -7.08 14.76
C ALA A 202 -29.53 -8.11 13.69
N ILE A 203 -28.34 -7.98 13.13
CA ILE A 203 -27.74 -8.94 12.19
C ILE A 203 -26.49 -9.56 12.81
N THR A 204 -26.40 -10.89 12.75
CA THR A 204 -25.14 -11.61 12.94
C THR A 204 -24.52 -11.84 11.55
N GLY A 205 -23.44 -11.10 11.26
CA GLY A 205 -22.76 -11.17 9.97
C GLY A 205 -21.64 -12.21 9.92
N GLU A 206 -21.35 -12.69 8.73
CA GLU A 206 -20.16 -13.46 8.40
C GLU A 206 -19.39 -12.72 7.29
N ILE A 207 -18.09 -12.49 7.53
CA ILE A 207 -17.22 -11.78 6.59
C ILE A 207 -16.50 -12.79 5.70
N THR A 208 -16.50 -12.55 4.40
CA THR A 208 -15.67 -13.22 3.41
C THR A 208 -14.86 -12.18 2.66
N PHE A 209 -13.54 -12.36 2.58
CA PHE A 209 -12.68 -11.48 1.78
C PHE A 209 -12.84 -11.76 0.29
N ASN A 210 -12.76 -10.72 -0.53
CA ASN A 210 -12.77 -10.87 -1.97
C ASN A 210 -11.49 -11.59 -2.43
N ALA A 211 -11.64 -12.70 -3.17
CA ALA A 211 -10.54 -13.54 -3.62
C ALA A 211 -9.51 -12.84 -4.51
N SER A 212 -9.87 -11.72 -5.16
CA SER A 212 -8.92 -10.91 -5.93
C SER A 212 -8.00 -10.04 -5.08
N ASP A 213 -8.37 -9.76 -3.82
CA ASP A 213 -7.67 -8.84 -2.94
C ASP A 213 -6.77 -9.56 -1.93
N VAL A 214 -7.02 -10.85 -1.69
CA VAL A 214 -6.27 -11.67 -0.73
C VAL A 214 -5.81 -12.98 -1.33
N GLN A 215 -4.78 -13.56 -0.73
CA GLN A 215 -4.35 -14.94 -0.95
C GLN A 215 -4.69 -15.77 0.29
N TYR A 216 -4.64 -17.10 0.17
CA TYR A 216 -4.91 -18.01 1.29
C TYR A 216 -3.74 -18.92 1.56
N LYS A 217 -3.45 -19.13 2.85
CA LYS A 217 -2.53 -20.14 3.35
C LYS A 217 -3.31 -21.02 4.33
N GLY A 218 -3.76 -22.17 3.86
CA GLY A 218 -4.82 -22.93 4.55
C GLY A 218 -6.10 -22.09 4.60
N SER A 219 -6.71 -21.95 5.77
CA SER A 219 -7.89 -21.09 5.99
C SER A 219 -7.58 -19.61 6.25
N THR A 220 -6.29 -19.24 6.35
CA THR A 220 -5.90 -17.87 6.70
C THR A 220 -5.78 -17.00 5.46
N ALA A 221 -6.63 -15.98 5.36
CA ALA A 221 -6.50 -14.93 4.35
C ALA A 221 -5.27 -14.05 4.64
N TYR A 222 -4.53 -13.67 3.60
CA TYR A 222 -3.39 -12.78 3.75
C TYR A 222 -3.17 -11.87 2.53
N VAL A 223 -2.48 -10.76 2.79
CA VAL A 223 -1.94 -9.85 1.78
C VAL A 223 -0.43 -9.72 1.96
N VAL A 224 0.27 -9.24 0.93
CA VAL A 224 1.72 -8.98 1.01
C VAL A 224 1.96 -7.52 1.39
N TYR A 225 2.81 -7.31 2.40
CA TYR A 225 3.21 -5.98 2.87
C TYR A 225 3.81 -5.12 1.73
N ASN A 226 3.30 -3.90 1.60
CA ASN A 226 3.74 -2.93 0.59
C ASN A 226 4.01 -1.52 1.17
N GLY A 227 4.01 -1.39 2.50
CA GLY A 227 4.23 -0.12 3.21
C GLY A 227 3.00 0.80 3.28
N LYS A 228 1.85 0.38 2.74
CA LYS A 228 0.59 1.14 2.75
C LYS A 228 -0.47 0.40 3.54
N ALA A 229 -1.53 1.13 3.94
CA ALA A 229 -2.71 0.53 4.55
C ALA A 229 -3.35 -0.49 3.59
N GLN A 230 -3.67 -1.67 4.11
CA GLN A 230 -4.28 -2.78 3.37
C GLN A 230 -5.78 -2.83 3.71
N THR A 231 -6.62 -2.70 2.72
CA THR A 231 -8.09 -2.66 2.87
C THR A 231 -8.75 -3.64 1.89
N PRO A 232 -8.53 -4.97 2.05
CA PRO A 232 -9.15 -5.95 1.16
C PRO A 232 -10.66 -5.89 1.25
N ARG A 233 -11.35 -5.83 0.11
CA ARG A 233 -12.81 -5.77 0.04
C ARG A 233 -13.44 -6.99 0.70
N VAL A 234 -14.58 -6.77 1.34
CA VAL A 234 -15.32 -7.82 2.04
C VAL A 234 -16.73 -7.97 1.48
N THR A 235 -17.23 -9.17 1.54
CA THR A 235 -18.66 -9.50 1.36
C THR A 235 -19.19 -9.98 2.69
N VAL A 236 -20.37 -9.48 3.09
CA VAL A 236 -21.01 -9.82 4.34
C VAL A 236 -22.27 -10.65 4.07
N LYS A 237 -22.40 -11.78 4.73
CA LYS A 237 -23.63 -12.61 4.71
C LYS A 237 -24.30 -12.57 6.07
N ASN A 238 -25.63 -12.47 6.08
CA ASN A 238 -26.42 -12.64 7.28
C ASN A 238 -26.46 -14.16 7.61
N LYS A 239 -25.92 -14.55 8.75
CA LYS A 239 -25.86 -15.98 9.17
C LYS A 239 -27.24 -16.61 9.36
N ALA A 240 -28.27 -15.82 9.70
CA ALA A 240 -29.62 -16.34 9.94
C ALA A 240 -30.30 -16.85 8.67
N ASN A 241 -29.98 -16.31 7.50
CA ASN A 241 -30.66 -16.67 6.25
C ASN A 241 -29.70 -16.93 5.06
N GLY A 242 -28.39 -16.83 5.27
CA GLY A 242 -27.35 -17.04 4.26
C GLY A 242 -27.29 -16.00 3.14
N LYS A 243 -28.12 -14.96 3.17
CA LYS A 243 -28.18 -13.93 2.14
C LYS A 243 -27.06 -12.91 2.29
N THR A 244 -26.52 -12.44 1.18
CA THR A 244 -25.59 -11.32 1.15
C THR A 244 -26.30 -10.04 1.58
N VAL A 245 -25.65 -9.28 2.47
CA VAL A 245 -26.11 -7.95 2.89
C VAL A 245 -25.58 -6.93 1.89
N ASP A 246 -26.46 -6.06 1.37
CA ASP A 246 -26.07 -4.99 0.47
C ASP A 246 -25.10 -4.02 1.18
N PRO A 247 -23.97 -3.62 0.57
CA PRO A 247 -22.98 -2.71 1.14
C PRO A 247 -23.54 -1.39 1.69
N LYS A 248 -24.66 -0.90 1.18
CA LYS A 248 -25.34 0.30 1.70
C LYS A 248 -25.79 0.15 3.16
N TYR A 249 -25.99 -1.06 3.66
CA TYR A 249 -26.45 -1.34 5.02
C TYR A 249 -25.34 -1.58 6.04
N TYR A 250 -24.07 -1.37 5.69
CA TYR A 250 -22.97 -1.44 6.63
C TYR A 250 -21.82 -0.52 6.25
N SER A 251 -20.97 -0.21 7.21
CA SER A 251 -19.66 0.41 7.01
C SER A 251 -18.57 -0.58 7.36
N VAL A 252 -17.38 -0.38 6.80
CA VAL A 252 -16.20 -1.24 7.00
C VAL A 252 -15.05 -0.40 7.52
N SER A 253 -14.45 -0.83 8.62
CA SER A 253 -13.24 -0.22 9.18
C SER A 253 -12.14 -1.26 9.35
N TYR A 254 -10.89 -0.81 9.34
CA TYR A 254 -9.71 -1.66 9.45
C TYR A 254 -8.82 -1.18 10.59
N ALA A 255 -8.21 -2.13 11.31
CA ALA A 255 -7.21 -1.81 12.32
C ALA A 255 -5.96 -2.67 12.13
N ASN A 256 -4.79 -2.14 12.53
CA ASN A 256 -3.48 -2.77 12.40
C ASN A 256 -3.13 -3.19 10.95
N ASN A 257 -3.68 -2.50 9.97
CA ASN A 257 -3.66 -2.89 8.57
C ASN A 257 -2.50 -2.26 7.75
N THR A 258 -1.53 -1.63 8.40
CA THR A 258 -0.38 -1.00 7.72
C THR A 258 0.91 -1.77 7.95
N ALA A 259 1.14 -2.29 9.15
CA ALA A 259 2.35 -3.05 9.49
C ALA A 259 2.17 -4.55 9.21
N ALA A 260 3.28 -5.25 8.95
CA ALA A 260 3.24 -6.72 8.87
C ALA A 260 2.81 -7.32 10.21
N GLY A 261 1.89 -8.27 10.18
CA GLY A 261 1.27 -8.87 11.36
C GLY A 261 -0.17 -9.32 11.12
N THR A 262 -1.00 -9.25 12.16
CA THR A 262 -2.43 -9.53 12.07
C THR A 262 -3.20 -8.21 12.00
N ALA A 263 -3.99 -8.06 10.97
CA ALA A 263 -4.94 -6.96 10.80
C ALA A 263 -6.36 -7.46 11.05
N SER A 264 -7.24 -6.54 11.49
CA SER A 264 -8.66 -6.81 11.66
C SER A 264 -9.50 -5.92 10.75
N VAL A 265 -10.66 -6.43 10.39
CA VAL A 265 -11.73 -5.70 9.73
C VAL A 265 -12.97 -5.79 10.60
N THR A 266 -13.62 -4.65 10.82
CA THR A 266 -14.90 -4.56 11.54
C THR A 266 -15.95 -4.03 10.59
N VAL A 267 -17.05 -4.75 10.50
CA VAL A 267 -18.26 -4.31 9.79
C VAL A 267 -19.27 -3.86 10.81
N THR A 268 -19.81 -2.65 10.66
CA THR A 268 -20.85 -2.09 11.50
C THR A 268 -22.11 -1.91 10.67
N PHE A 269 -23.20 -2.55 11.08
CA PHE A 269 -24.49 -2.45 10.39
C PHE A 269 -25.16 -1.12 10.67
N ARG A 270 -25.94 -0.62 9.69
CA ARG A 270 -26.61 0.68 9.70
C ARG A 270 -27.90 0.65 8.90
N ARG A 271 -28.65 1.79 8.84
CA ARG A 271 -29.83 1.97 7.98
C ARG A 271 -30.90 0.90 8.21
N GLY A 272 -31.42 0.83 9.43
CA GLY A 272 -32.43 -0.17 9.83
C GLY A 272 -31.87 -1.51 10.29
N TYR A 273 -30.54 -1.69 10.25
CA TYR A 273 -29.86 -2.84 10.84
C TYR A 273 -28.89 -2.41 11.94
N THR A 274 -28.65 -3.30 12.90
CA THR A 274 -27.73 -3.06 14.02
C THR A 274 -26.83 -4.28 14.26
N GLY A 275 -25.72 -4.06 14.99
CA GLY A 275 -24.73 -5.07 15.31
C GLY A 275 -23.41 -4.85 14.57
N THR A 276 -22.45 -5.70 14.91
CA THR A 276 -21.11 -5.71 14.29
C THR A 276 -20.70 -7.13 13.99
N CYS A 277 -19.81 -7.32 13.03
CA CYS A 277 -19.07 -8.56 12.89
C CYS A 277 -17.60 -8.25 12.53
N GLU A 278 -16.70 -9.17 12.87
CA GLU A 278 -15.27 -9.00 12.72
C GLU A 278 -14.67 -10.11 11.87
N GLY A 279 -13.60 -9.77 11.17
CA GLY A 279 -12.75 -10.69 10.43
C GLY A 279 -11.29 -10.34 10.66
N MET A 280 -10.40 -11.28 10.38
CA MET A 280 -8.96 -11.08 10.48
C MET A 280 -8.26 -11.53 9.21
N PHE A 281 -7.17 -10.88 8.86
CA PHE A 281 -6.25 -11.29 7.82
C PHE A 281 -4.81 -11.03 8.22
N LYS A 282 -3.87 -11.71 7.57
CA LYS A 282 -2.44 -11.51 7.80
C LYS A 282 -1.85 -10.56 6.79
N ILE A 283 -0.87 -9.78 7.22
CA ILE A 283 0.01 -9.00 6.36
C ILE A 283 1.39 -9.64 6.47
N TYR A 284 1.79 -10.41 5.46
CA TYR A 284 3.09 -11.05 5.46
C TYR A 284 4.13 -10.17 4.77
N LEU A 285 5.35 -10.14 5.33
CA LEU A 285 6.48 -9.58 4.61
C LEU A 285 6.69 -10.35 3.30
N PRO A 286 7.06 -9.68 2.21
CA PRO A 286 7.34 -10.35 0.94
C PRO A 286 8.50 -11.33 1.09
N ALA A 287 8.55 -12.32 0.21
CA ALA A 287 9.72 -13.16 0.04
C ALA A 287 10.92 -12.32 -0.39
N THR A 288 12.13 -12.71 0.02
CA THR A 288 13.33 -12.12 -0.60
C THR A 288 13.37 -12.45 -2.09
N THR A 289 13.74 -11.48 -2.93
CA THR A 289 13.76 -11.66 -4.40
C THR A 289 14.89 -12.53 -4.90
N ALA A 290 15.94 -12.71 -4.10
CA ALA A 290 17.09 -13.53 -4.46
C ALA A 290 17.73 -14.12 -3.21
N THR A 291 18.12 -15.38 -3.31
CA THR A 291 18.96 -16.07 -2.34
C THR A 291 20.15 -16.64 -3.10
N TYR A 292 21.35 -16.42 -2.60
CA TYR A 292 22.59 -16.90 -3.19
C TYR A 292 23.28 -17.81 -2.18
N VAL A 293 23.88 -18.87 -2.67
CA VAL A 293 24.70 -19.79 -1.87
C VAL A 293 26.05 -19.98 -2.53
N LYS A 294 27.10 -19.93 -1.73
CA LYS A 294 28.48 -20.05 -2.18
C LYS A 294 29.30 -20.83 -1.15
N ASN A 295 30.13 -21.78 -1.62
CA ASN A 295 31.13 -22.37 -0.75
C ASN A 295 32.18 -21.32 -0.39
N VAL A 296 32.55 -21.26 0.89
CA VAL A 296 33.66 -20.48 1.41
C VAL A 296 34.56 -21.38 2.27
N GLU A 297 35.74 -20.95 2.63
CA GLU A 297 36.68 -21.79 3.39
C GLU A 297 36.04 -22.36 4.67
N SER A 298 35.37 -21.50 5.45
CA SER A 298 34.74 -21.87 6.74
C SER A 298 33.41 -22.60 6.62
N GLY A 299 32.74 -22.62 5.44
CA GLY A 299 31.42 -23.22 5.34
C GLY A 299 30.69 -22.94 4.03
N VAL A 300 29.38 -22.74 4.14
CA VAL A 300 28.51 -22.27 3.07
C VAL A 300 27.98 -20.89 3.42
N LYS A 301 28.37 -19.88 2.65
CA LYS A 301 27.81 -18.53 2.74
C LYS A 301 26.45 -18.48 2.04
N VAL A 302 25.45 -18.03 2.76
CA VAL A 302 24.10 -17.75 2.25
C VAL A 302 23.88 -16.26 2.33
N SER A 303 23.43 -15.62 1.26
CA SER A 303 23.13 -14.20 1.20
C SER A 303 21.85 -13.93 0.40
N TRP A 304 21.19 -12.81 0.71
CA TRP A 304 19.89 -12.46 0.12
C TRP A 304 19.69 -10.94 0.05
N LYS A 305 18.71 -10.52 -0.73
CA LYS A 305 18.32 -9.11 -0.80
C LYS A 305 17.51 -8.70 0.42
N LYS A 306 17.74 -7.49 0.91
CA LYS A 306 16.97 -6.87 2.01
C LYS A 306 15.48 -6.83 1.65
N VAL A 307 14.63 -7.17 2.62
CA VAL A 307 13.17 -7.11 2.52
C VAL A 307 12.67 -5.87 3.26
N ALA A 308 11.85 -5.05 2.60
CA ALA A 308 11.25 -3.88 3.21
C ALA A 308 10.37 -4.28 4.40
N GLY A 309 10.44 -3.51 5.50
CA GLY A 309 9.70 -3.81 6.73
C GLY A 309 10.29 -4.94 7.60
N ALA A 310 11.35 -5.63 7.13
CA ALA A 310 12.01 -6.66 7.92
C ALA A 310 12.90 -6.07 9.01
N LYS A 311 12.75 -6.61 10.23
CA LYS A 311 13.70 -6.40 11.34
C LYS A 311 14.86 -7.38 11.28
N GLY A 312 14.63 -8.56 10.71
CA GLY A 312 15.64 -9.58 10.52
C GLY A 312 15.10 -10.78 9.73
N TYR A 313 15.85 -11.87 9.75
CA TYR A 313 15.62 -13.04 8.91
C TYR A 313 15.81 -14.33 9.68
N VAL A 314 14.98 -15.31 9.36
CA VAL A 314 15.11 -16.69 9.81
C VAL A 314 15.63 -17.52 8.64
N ILE A 315 16.71 -18.24 8.87
CA ILE A 315 17.31 -19.16 7.91
C ILE A 315 16.75 -20.55 8.18
N TYR A 316 16.20 -21.17 7.14
CA TYR A 316 15.78 -22.56 7.13
C TYR A 316 16.76 -23.38 6.34
N ARG A 317 17.05 -24.60 6.82
CA ARG A 317 17.94 -25.54 6.15
C ARG A 317 17.36 -26.95 6.16
N ARG A 318 17.68 -27.72 5.12
CA ARG A 318 17.58 -29.17 5.11
C ARG A 318 18.80 -29.76 4.42
N ALA A 319 19.11 -30.99 4.74
CA ALA A 319 20.21 -31.74 4.16
C ALA A 319 19.68 -32.95 3.36
N TRP A 320 20.43 -33.38 2.36
CA TRP A 320 20.17 -34.64 1.67
C TRP A 320 20.70 -35.81 2.50
N ASN A 321 19.84 -36.74 2.83
CA ASN A 321 20.19 -37.96 3.53
C ASN A 321 20.47 -39.07 2.48
N LEU A 322 21.70 -39.57 2.46
CA LEU A 322 22.11 -40.59 1.51
C LEU A 322 21.49 -41.96 1.81
N VAL A 323 21.18 -42.25 3.07
CA VAL A 323 20.59 -43.52 3.48
C VAL A 323 19.13 -43.64 3.03
N SER A 324 18.34 -42.60 3.31
CA SER A 324 16.94 -42.54 2.90
C SER A 324 16.71 -42.07 1.47
N SER A 325 17.79 -41.65 0.78
CA SER A 325 17.76 -41.05 -0.56
C SER A 325 16.74 -39.91 -0.68
N GLY A 326 16.67 -39.05 0.34
CA GLY A 326 15.69 -37.98 0.43
C GLY A 326 16.17 -36.77 1.22
N TRP A 327 15.40 -35.69 1.14
CA TRP A 327 15.65 -34.50 1.95
C TRP A 327 15.18 -34.73 3.38
N THR A 328 15.97 -34.30 4.38
CA THR A 328 15.49 -34.14 5.77
C THR A 328 14.38 -33.11 5.85
N THR A 329 13.75 -32.98 7.00
CA THR A 329 12.80 -31.92 7.32
C THR A 329 13.42 -30.56 7.04
N PHE A 330 12.60 -29.62 6.57
CA PHE A 330 13.04 -28.23 6.37
C PHE A 330 12.89 -27.48 7.69
N GLU A 331 13.99 -27.39 8.42
CA GLU A 331 14.00 -26.90 9.79
C GLU A 331 14.52 -25.49 9.88
N ARG A 332 14.07 -24.78 10.92
CA ARG A 332 14.64 -23.52 11.33
C ARG A 332 16.06 -23.76 11.86
N TRP A 333 17.03 -23.10 11.25
CA TRP A 333 18.45 -23.33 11.57
C TRP A 333 19.09 -22.18 12.32
N ASN A 334 18.85 -20.93 11.90
CA ASN A 334 19.42 -19.74 12.53
C ASN A 334 18.53 -18.52 12.27
N ASN A 335 18.85 -17.41 12.95
CA ASN A 335 18.27 -16.11 12.67
C ASN A 335 19.35 -15.02 12.75
N THR A 336 19.16 -13.93 11.99
CA THR A 336 20.10 -12.81 11.91
C THR A 336 19.39 -11.52 11.48
N THR A 337 19.98 -10.38 11.82
CA THR A 337 19.55 -9.07 11.29
C THR A 337 20.32 -8.67 10.02
N ALA A 338 21.43 -9.36 9.73
CA ALA A 338 22.20 -9.18 8.50
C ALA A 338 21.50 -9.79 7.30
N THR A 339 21.96 -9.46 6.10
CA THR A 339 21.49 -10.04 4.83
C THR A 339 22.39 -11.15 4.31
N GLU A 340 23.26 -11.67 5.16
CA GLU A 340 24.11 -12.81 4.90
C GLU A 340 24.43 -13.59 6.17
N TRP A 341 24.77 -14.85 6.00
CA TRP A 341 25.18 -15.74 7.08
C TRP A 341 26.05 -16.86 6.53
N ILE A 342 26.99 -17.38 7.35
CA ILE A 342 27.85 -18.52 7.00
C ILE A 342 27.47 -19.71 7.85
N ASP A 343 27.04 -20.80 7.18
CA ASP A 343 26.81 -22.08 7.82
C ASP A 343 28.14 -22.83 7.96
N THR A 344 28.66 -22.86 9.18
CA THR A 344 29.91 -23.57 9.51
C THR A 344 29.67 -25.02 9.96
N THR A 345 28.42 -25.45 10.04
CA THR A 345 28.00 -26.77 10.54
C THR A 345 27.76 -27.79 9.39
N VAL A 346 28.31 -27.51 8.23
CA VAL A 346 28.11 -28.29 7.00
C VAL A 346 29.23 -29.29 6.76
N TYR A 347 28.86 -30.52 6.35
CA TYR A 347 29.80 -31.59 6.07
C TYR A 347 30.15 -31.68 4.59
N ALA A 348 31.43 -31.92 4.29
CA ALA A 348 31.95 -32.07 2.92
C ALA A 348 31.17 -33.17 2.14
N GLY A 349 30.85 -32.91 0.89
CA GLY A 349 30.07 -33.79 0.02
C GLY A 349 28.57 -33.82 0.29
N THR A 350 28.10 -33.24 1.38
CA THR A 350 26.67 -33.22 1.69
C THR A 350 25.97 -32.09 0.93
N ARG A 351 24.78 -32.40 0.41
CA ARG A 351 23.89 -31.48 -0.30
C ARG A 351 22.96 -30.79 0.68
N TYR A 352 22.88 -29.49 0.63
CA TYR A 352 22.04 -28.64 1.47
C TYR A 352 21.11 -27.78 0.64
N GLN A 353 19.96 -27.47 1.21
CA GLN A 353 19.03 -26.51 0.65
C GLN A 353 18.65 -25.47 1.72
N TYR A 354 18.68 -24.22 1.32
CA TYR A 354 18.42 -23.07 2.18
C TYR A 354 17.20 -22.29 1.71
N GLY A 355 16.43 -21.77 2.65
CA GLY A 355 15.31 -20.84 2.45
C GLY A 355 15.34 -19.75 3.49
N ILE A 356 14.94 -18.54 3.12
CA ILE A 356 14.96 -17.35 3.98
C ILE A 356 13.55 -16.84 4.15
N LYS A 357 13.17 -16.52 5.40
CA LYS A 357 11.95 -15.79 5.75
C LYS A 357 12.32 -14.54 6.54
N ALA A 358 11.77 -13.40 6.14
CA ALA A 358 11.90 -12.17 6.91
C ALA A 358 10.95 -12.19 8.12
N TYR A 359 11.28 -11.50 9.22
CA TYR A 359 10.37 -11.26 10.34
C TYR A 359 10.25 -9.77 10.63
N PRO A 360 9.02 -9.29 11.01
CA PRO A 360 8.77 -7.87 11.24
C PRO A 360 9.13 -7.42 12.66
N LYS A 361 9.10 -8.30 13.65
CA LYS A 361 9.31 -7.96 15.06
C LYS A 361 10.14 -8.99 15.81
N ASP A 362 9.71 -10.21 15.89
CA ASP A 362 10.29 -11.31 16.65
C ASP A 362 10.56 -12.52 15.75
N PRO A 363 11.81 -13.03 15.71
CA PRO A 363 12.12 -14.23 14.93
C PRO A 363 11.38 -15.48 15.45
N MET A 364 11.00 -15.54 16.71
CA MET A 364 10.28 -16.70 17.30
C MET A 364 8.78 -16.68 17.01
N ASP A 365 8.24 -15.56 16.57
CA ASP A 365 6.82 -15.48 16.17
C ASP A 365 6.57 -16.13 14.81
N ASN A 366 6.39 -17.46 14.84
CA ASN A 366 6.16 -18.26 13.64
C ASN A 366 4.86 -17.87 12.89
N TYR A 367 3.90 -17.22 13.55
CA TYR A 367 2.64 -16.80 12.96
C TYR A 367 2.78 -15.56 12.05
N ASN A 368 3.82 -14.74 12.27
CA ASN A 368 4.04 -13.50 11.53
C ASN A 368 5.32 -13.51 10.68
N LEU A 369 5.96 -14.68 10.48
CA LEU A 369 7.05 -14.81 9.52
C LEU A 369 6.55 -14.52 8.10
N GLY A 370 7.34 -13.77 7.35
CA GLY A 370 7.10 -13.48 5.95
C GLY A 370 7.08 -14.73 5.04
N LEU A 371 6.86 -14.51 3.77
CA LEU A 371 6.91 -15.57 2.77
C LEU A 371 8.35 -16.09 2.62
N VAL A 372 8.47 -17.39 2.30
CA VAL A 372 9.78 -17.97 2.04
C VAL A 372 10.30 -17.50 0.67
N GLY A 373 11.56 -17.08 0.63
CA GLY A 373 12.27 -16.77 -0.61
C GLY A 373 12.57 -18.02 -1.46
N PRO A 374 13.10 -17.84 -2.69
CA PRO A 374 13.51 -18.94 -3.53
C PRO A 374 14.49 -19.85 -2.81
N LEU A 375 14.20 -21.15 -2.80
CA LEU A 375 15.11 -22.15 -2.22
C LEU A 375 16.36 -22.28 -3.08
N LYS A 376 17.54 -22.38 -2.43
CA LYS A 376 18.82 -22.59 -3.11
C LYS A 376 19.51 -23.83 -2.60
N THR A 377 19.94 -24.65 -3.55
CA THR A 377 20.66 -25.91 -3.33
C THR A 377 22.15 -25.70 -3.55
N THR A 378 22.97 -26.33 -2.73
CA THR A 378 24.42 -26.40 -2.90
C THR A 378 24.95 -27.70 -2.32
N VAL A 379 26.14 -28.09 -2.76
CA VAL A 379 26.93 -29.14 -2.13
C VAL A 379 28.07 -28.47 -1.36
N ARG A 380 28.34 -28.89 -0.13
CA ARG A 380 29.52 -28.41 0.62
C ARG A 380 30.79 -28.95 -0.02
N ILE A 381 31.58 -28.08 -0.62
CA ILE A 381 32.86 -28.40 -1.23
C ILE A 381 33.96 -27.62 -0.52
N THR A 382 34.91 -28.34 0.06
CA THR A 382 36.04 -27.72 0.79
C THR A 382 37.09 -27.20 -0.16
N THR A 383 37.72 -26.09 0.18
CA THR A 383 38.81 -25.48 -0.57
C THR A 383 40.01 -26.41 -0.67
N ARG A 384 40.67 -26.44 -1.81
CA ARG A 384 41.91 -27.19 -2.01
C ARG A 384 43.11 -26.31 -1.74
N LYS A 385 44.24 -26.92 -1.43
CA LYS A 385 45.54 -26.25 -1.36
C LYS A 385 46.33 -26.63 -2.61
N LEU A 386 46.81 -25.65 -3.33
CA LEU A 386 47.81 -25.87 -4.39
C LEU A 386 49.19 -26.01 -3.74
N ASN A 387 49.81 -27.17 -3.87
CA ASN A 387 51.04 -27.53 -3.17
C ASN A 387 52.29 -27.07 -3.90
N SER A 388 52.36 -27.30 -5.22
CA SER A 388 53.49 -26.88 -6.06
C SER A 388 53.11 -26.70 -7.52
N VAL A 389 53.86 -25.82 -8.18
CA VAL A 389 53.88 -25.67 -9.66
C VAL A 389 55.34 -25.68 -10.09
N THR A 390 55.74 -26.74 -10.82
CA THR A 390 57.11 -26.94 -11.19
C THR A 390 57.28 -26.75 -12.70
N ALA A 391 58.21 -25.88 -13.10
CA ALA A 391 58.49 -25.59 -14.49
C ALA A 391 59.35 -26.67 -15.17
N GLY A 392 59.01 -27.01 -16.40
CA GLY A 392 59.82 -27.84 -17.32
C GLY A 392 59.96 -27.19 -18.69
N SER A 393 60.62 -27.82 -19.62
CA SER A 393 60.73 -27.34 -21.01
C SER A 393 59.35 -27.37 -21.67
N ARG A 394 58.79 -26.18 -21.98
CA ARG A 394 57.44 -25.92 -22.52
C ARG A 394 56.31 -26.67 -21.81
N ARG A 395 56.47 -26.90 -20.48
CA ARG A 395 55.50 -27.58 -19.64
C ARG A 395 55.57 -27.11 -18.19
N MET A 396 54.51 -27.36 -17.42
CA MET A 396 54.49 -27.22 -15.95
C MET A 396 53.77 -28.42 -15.33
N THR A 397 54.29 -28.90 -14.21
CA THR A 397 53.65 -29.95 -13.39
C THR A 397 53.03 -29.29 -12.16
N ILE A 398 51.77 -29.58 -11.91
CA ILE A 398 50.90 -28.94 -10.90
C ILE A 398 50.45 -30.02 -9.91
N LYS A 399 50.69 -29.81 -8.59
CA LYS A 399 50.27 -30.72 -7.53
C LYS A 399 49.39 -30.01 -6.48
N TRP A 400 48.38 -30.70 -5.99
CA TRP A 400 47.41 -30.15 -5.02
C TRP A 400 46.99 -31.15 -3.95
N SER A 401 46.32 -30.68 -2.90
CA SER A 401 45.71 -31.54 -1.87
C SER A 401 44.45 -32.23 -2.42
N GLY A 402 44.38 -33.54 -2.29
CA GLY A 402 43.30 -34.33 -2.81
C GLY A 402 42.09 -34.51 -1.90
N SER A 403 41.02 -35.07 -2.44
CA SER A 403 39.84 -35.54 -1.69
C SER A 403 39.01 -36.46 -2.57
N THR A 404 38.67 -37.61 -2.08
CA THR A 404 37.82 -38.60 -2.77
C THR A 404 36.32 -38.38 -2.60
N VAL A 405 35.92 -37.35 -1.85
CA VAL A 405 34.50 -37.02 -1.57
C VAL A 405 33.84 -36.34 -2.76
N PHE A 406 34.60 -35.73 -3.66
CA PHE A 406 34.09 -34.95 -4.80
C PHE A 406 34.26 -35.68 -6.11
N THR A 407 33.62 -35.22 -7.19
CA THR A 407 33.69 -35.83 -8.51
C THR A 407 35.06 -35.61 -9.14
N GLY A 408 35.70 -34.46 -8.86
CA GLY A 408 37.02 -34.19 -9.46
C GLY A 408 37.51 -32.76 -9.21
N TYR A 409 38.40 -32.29 -10.08
CA TYR A 409 39.09 -31.02 -9.96
C TYR A 409 39.00 -30.20 -11.24
N GLN A 410 39.02 -28.87 -11.06
CA GLN A 410 39.25 -27.93 -12.14
C GLN A 410 40.56 -27.17 -11.86
N VAL A 411 41.53 -27.31 -12.74
CA VAL A 411 42.79 -26.55 -12.74
C VAL A 411 42.63 -25.41 -13.71
N GLN A 412 42.91 -24.19 -13.27
CA GLN A 412 42.95 -23.02 -14.16
C GLN A 412 44.36 -22.43 -14.16
N TYR A 413 44.81 -21.99 -15.33
CA TYR A 413 46.08 -21.30 -15.49
C TYR A 413 45.95 -20.13 -16.46
N ALA A 414 46.79 -19.10 -16.28
CA ALA A 414 46.82 -17.89 -17.12
C ALA A 414 48.20 -17.22 -17.06
N GLU A 415 48.48 -16.29 -17.98
CA GLU A 415 49.70 -15.49 -17.98
C GLU A 415 49.68 -14.30 -17.01
N ASP A 416 48.56 -14.09 -16.31
CA ASP A 416 48.38 -13.04 -15.27
C ASP A 416 47.69 -13.58 -14.01
N ALA A 417 47.94 -12.93 -12.87
CA ALA A 417 47.38 -13.33 -11.59
C ALA A 417 45.85 -13.10 -11.46
N ALA A 418 45.27 -12.28 -12.33
CA ALA A 418 43.83 -12.06 -12.42
C ALA A 418 43.11 -13.13 -13.23
N PHE A 419 43.83 -14.02 -13.89
CA PHE A 419 43.31 -15.08 -14.79
C PHE A 419 42.48 -14.53 -15.95
N THR A 420 42.93 -13.42 -16.54
CA THR A 420 42.28 -12.77 -17.68
C THR A 420 43.04 -12.99 -19.00
N LYS A 421 44.40 -13.09 -18.93
CA LYS A 421 45.26 -13.19 -20.12
C LYS A 421 45.60 -14.64 -20.44
N ASN A 422 45.19 -15.10 -21.64
CA ASN A 422 45.43 -16.47 -22.14
C ASN A 422 44.98 -17.53 -21.10
N ALA A 423 43.83 -17.26 -20.43
CA ALA A 423 43.30 -18.14 -19.41
C ALA A 423 42.74 -19.43 -20.01
N ALA A 424 43.14 -20.57 -19.45
CA ALA A 424 42.64 -21.89 -19.81
C ALA A 424 42.31 -22.71 -18.57
N ALA A 425 41.41 -23.68 -18.70
CA ALA A 425 41.02 -24.57 -17.63
C ALA A 425 40.98 -26.04 -18.08
N LEU A 426 41.43 -26.93 -17.18
CA LEU A 426 41.36 -28.37 -17.33
C LEU A 426 40.38 -28.95 -16.31
N LYS A 427 39.46 -29.81 -16.76
CA LYS A 427 38.58 -30.59 -15.91
C LYS A 427 39.15 -31.98 -15.74
N ILE A 428 39.38 -32.43 -14.51
CA ILE A 428 39.94 -33.74 -14.15
C ILE A 428 38.83 -34.50 -13.42
N ALA A 429 38.25 -35.50 -14.06
CA ALA A 429 37.07 -36.22 -13.57
C ALA A 429 37.43 -37.36 -12.58
N ASP A 430 38.70 -37.62 -12.33
CA ASP A 430 39.11 -38.62 -11.34
C ASP A 430 39.48 -37.93 -10.00
N PRO A 431 38.73 -38.20 -8.92
CA PRO A 431 38.99 -37.61 -7.60
C PRO A 431 40.29 -38.10 -6.93
N LYS A 432 40.91 -39.15 -7.48
CA LYS A 432 42.19 -39.68 -7.00
C LYS A 432 43.40 -39.07 -7.68
N THR A 433 43.20 -38.26 -8.71
CA THR A 433 44.26 -37.54 -9.41
C THR A 433 44.61 -36.25 -8.68
N TYR A 434 45.81 -36.14 -8.13
CA TYR A 434 46.31 -35.00 -7.36
C TYR A 434 47.47 -34.27 -8.03
N GLU A 435 47.77 -34.62 -9.28
CA GLU A 435 48.82 -34.04 -10.10
C GLU A 435 48.37 -33.99 -11.56
N THR A 436 48.79 -32.97 -12.26
CA THR A 436 48.66 -32.91 -13.73
C THR A 436 49.82 -32.15 -14.36
N THR A 437 50.09 -32.44 -15.64
CA THR A 437 51.09 -31.72 -16.43
C THR A 437 50.45 -31.02 -17.60
N VAL A 438 50.57 -29.71 -17.66
CA VAL A 438 50.16 -28.87 -18.79
C VAL A 438 51.36 -28.76 -19.71
N LYS A 439 51.17 -29.14 -21.00
CA LYS A 439 52.21 -29.13 -22.08
C LYS A 439 51.93 -28.01 -23.08
N SER A 440 52.83 -27.83 -24.02
CA SER A 440 52.75 -26.87 -25.14
C SER A 440 52.65 -25.40 -24.68
N LEU A 441 53.26 -25.09 -23.55
CA LEU A 441 53.32 -23.72 -23.03
C LEU A 441 54.43 -22.91 -23.71
N THR A 442 54.31 -21.60 -23.72
CA THR A 442 55.32 -20.69 -24.29
C THR A 442 56.53 -20.59 -23.34
N SER A 443 57.70 -20.93 -23.82
CA SER A 443 58.97 -20.81 -23.09
C SER A 443 59.20 -19.32 -22.70
N GLY A 444 59.76 -19.08 -21.52
CA GLY A 444 60.04 -17.75 -20.99
C GLY A 444 58.82 -17.03 -20.39
N ARG A 445 57.60 -17.55 -20.53
CA ARG A 445 56.37 -16.95 -19.94
C ARG A 445 56.18 -17.46 -18.52
N THR A 446 55.60 -16.56 -17.67
CA THR A 446 55.15 -16.89 -16.31
C THR A 446 53.68 -17.27 -16.38
N TYR A 447 53.33 -18.42 -15.80
CA TYR A 447 51.96 -18.88 -15.67
C TYR A 447 51.57 -18.94 -14.22
N TYR A 448 50.38 -18.35 -13.89
CA TYR A 448 49.72 -18.41 -12.61
C TYR A 448 48.71 -19.55 -12.63
N VAL A 449 48.59 -20.28 -11.53
CA VAL A 449 47.79 -21.51 -11.44
C VAL A 449 46.95 -21.47 -10.18
N ARG A 450 45.71 -21.96 -10.28
CA ARG A 450 44.82 -22.26 -9.16
C ARG A 450 44.02 -23.52 -9.43
N VAL A 451 43.55 -24.17 -8.37
CA VAL A 451 42.75 -25.39 -8.45
C VAL A 451 41.51 -25.28 -7.55
N ARG A 452 40.41 -25.91 -7.94
CA ARG A 452 39.25 -26.12 -7.10
C ARG A 452 38.65 -27.50 -7.31
N SER A 453 37.98 -28.05 -6.30
CA SER A 453 37.13 -29.23 -6.46
C SER A 453 35.82 -28.90 -7.12
N TYR A 454 35.23 -29.86 -7.81
CA TYR A 454 33.83 -29.82 -8.24
C TYR A 454 33.12 -31.12 -7.88
N HIS A 455 31.79 -31.02 -7.74
CA HIS A 455 30.93 -32.18 -7.52
C HIS A 455 29.74 -32.13 -8.47
N GLU A 456 29.48 -33.24 -9.14
CA GLU A 456 28.32 -33.39 -10.04
C GLU A 456 27.23 -34.16 -9.33
N PHE A 457 26.02 -33.63 -9.40
CA PHE A 457 24.84 -34.24 -8.80
C PHE A 457 23.59 -33.87 -9.64
N GLU A 458 22.81 -34.87 -10.06
CA GLU A 458 21.60 -34.71 -10.88
C GLU A 458 21.82 -33.78 -12.11
N GLY A 459 22.91 -33.95 -12.83
CA GLY A 459 23.23 -33.16 -14.02
C GLY A 459 23.74 -31.73 -13.74
N MET A 460 23.84 -31.32 -12.46
CA MET A 460 24.37 -30.02 -12.06
C MET A 460 25.80 -30.12 -11.55
N THR A 461 26.64 -29.16 -11.91
CA THR A 461 28.02 -29.05 -11.40
C THR A 461 28.08 -27.98 -10.33
N TYR A 462 28.54 -28.36 -9.15
CA TYR A 462 28.82 -27.48 -8.01
C TYR A 462 30.32 -27.30 -7.86
N PHE A 463 30.77 -26.06 -7.59
CA PHE A 463 32.20 -25.76 -7.47
C PHE A 463 32.51 -25.26 -6.03
N GLY A 464 33.71 -25.66 -5.54
CA GLY A 464 34.33 -25.07 -4.37
C GLY A 464 35.02 -23.74 -4.70
N GLU A 465 35.57 -23.10 -3.65
CA GLU A 465 36.46 -21.96 -3.82
C GLU A 465 37.75 -22.36 -4.51
N TRP A 466 38.37 -21.38 -5.18
CA TRP A 466 39.70 -21.54 -5.71
C TRP A 466 40.76 -21.66 -4.58
N SER A 467 41.80 -22.44 -4.82
CA SER A 467 42.98 -22.53 -3.95
C SER A 467 43.76 -21.20 -3.87
N ASN A 468 44.79 -21.19 -3.06
CA ASN A 468 45.93 -20.27 -3.21
C ASN A 468 46.41 -20.29 -4.66
N VAL A 469 47.03 -19.20 -5.11
CA VAL A 469 47.67 -19.07 -6.42
C VAL A 469 49.19 -19.31 -6.29
N LEU A 470 49.72 -20.15 -7.14
CA LEU A 470 51.17 -20.28 -7.33
C LEU A 470 51.52 -19.95 -8.79
N SER A 471 52.76 -19.62 -9.05
CA SER A 471 53.25 -19.36 -10.42
C SER A 471 54.61 -20.00 -10.68
N CYS A 472 54.90 -20.24 -11.96
CA CYS A 472 56.23 -20.61 -12.41
C CYS A 472 56.54 -19.99 -13.77
N LYS A 473 57.86 -19.75 -14.05
CA LYS A 473 58.35 -19.33 -15.36
C LYS A 473 58.76 -20.58 -16.13
N VAL A 474 58.06 -20.87 -17.21
CA VAL A 474 58.29 -22.06 -18.07
C VAL A 474 59.63 -21.94 -18.80
N LYS A 475 60.36 -23.04 -18.86
CA LYS A 475 61.66 -23.15 -19.54
C LYS A 475 61.49 -23.43 -21.03
#